data_b7f94f8497e546e07b0bb179bbf31640
#
_entry.id   b7f94f8497e546e07b0bb179bbf31640
#
_cell.length_a   1.000
_cell.length_b   1.000
_cell.length_c   1.000
_cell.angle_alpha   90.00
_cell.angle_beta   90.00
_cell.angle_gamma   90.00
#
_symmetry.space_group_name_H-M   'P 1'
#
loop_
_entity.id
_entity.type
_entity.pdbx_description
1 polymer ?
#
loop_
_entity_poly.entity_id
_entity_poly.type
_entity_poly.pdbx_seq_one_letter_code
_entity_poly.pdbx_strand_id
1 'polypeptide(L)'
;MKNHPLDIFKYCPKCGSDQFEVHNEKSKHCSKCGFTYYQNPSSATAAFILNSKGELSVVRRGKEPAKGTLDLPGGFVDNYESGEQGIIREIKEETGLDIKEVKYLFSIPNIYRYSGMDIHTLDMFYLCHADEGAEIQAADDAAACSWIPLREVYIERFGLHSIREGVHRFLLLNR
;
A
#
# COMPACT_ATOMS: atom_id res chain seq x y z
N MET A 1 -26.34 -5.50 0.50
CA MET A 1 -26.09 -4.03 0.57
C MET A 1 -24.68 -3.88 1.14
N LYS A 2 -23.83 -3.07 0.52
CA LYS A 2 -22.51 -2.75 1.13
C LYS A 2 -22.79 -1.89 2.36
N ASN A 3 -22.27 -2.26 3.52
CA ASN A 3 -22.36 -1.45 4.72
C ASN A 3 -21.64 -0.12 4.48
N HIS A 4 -22.13 0.95 5.09
CA HIS A 4 -21.45 2.24 5.01
C HIS A 4 -20.07 2.16 5.66
N PRO A 5 -19.00 2.70 5.06
CA PRO A 5 -17.62 2.52 5.55
C PRO A 5 -17.41 3.03 6.99
N LEU A 6 -18.24 3.97 7.45
CA LEU A 6 -18.20 4.52 8.81
C LEU A 6 -19.27 3.90 9.75
N ASP A 7 -19.89 2.77 9.41
CA ASP A 7 -20.96 2.17 10.23
C ASP A 7 -20.51 1.74 11.62
N ILE A 8 -19.22 1.43 11.80
CA ILE A 8 -18.67 1.11 13.11
C ILE A 8 -18.59 2.33 14.05
N PHE A 9 -18.53 3.55 13.51
CA PHE A 9 -18.49 4.78 14.30
C PHE A 9 -19.91 5.20 14.68
N LYS A 10 -20.32 4.85 15.89
CA LYS A 10 -21.68 5.15 16.41
C LYS A 10 -21.78 6.54 17.01
N TYR A 11 -20.64 7.11 17.42
CA TYR A 11 -20.59 8.39 18.13
C TYR A 11 -19.75 9.40 17.35
N CYS A 12 -20.12 10.67 17.44
CA CYS A 12 -19.37 11.77 16.86
C CYS A 12 -17.97 11.88 17.50
N PRO A 13 -16.87 11.82 16.72
CA PRO A 13 -15.53 11.87 17.27
C PRO A 13 -15.15 13.23 17.86
N LYS A 14 -15.92 14.30 17.53
CA LYS A 14 -15.69 15.65 18.06
C LYS A 14 -16.40 15.90 19.40
N CYS A 15 -17.64 15.44 19.57
CA CYS A 15 -18.45 15.81 20.75
C CYS A 15 -19.07 14.61 21.50
N GLY A 16 -18.81 13.39 21.05
CA GLY A 16 -19.32 12.15 21.68
C GLY A 16 -20.82 11.90 21.50
N SER A 17 -21.55 12.72 20.74
CA SER A 17 -22.99 12.54 20.52
C SER A 17 -23.29 11.28 19.67
N ASP A 18 -24.37 10.59 19.99
CA ASP A 18 -24.94 9.51 19.20
C ASP A 18 -25.70 9.98 17.94
N GLN A 19 -25.96 11.31 17.84
CA GLN A 19 -26.57 11.92 16.65
C GLN A 19 -25.55 12.09 15.53
N PHE A 20 -24.87 11.00 15.14
CA PHE A 20 -23.84 10.93 14.11
C PHE A 20 -24.31 10.04 12.98
N GLU A 21 -25.00 10.64 12.00
CA GLU A 21 -25.75 9.95 10.97
C GLU A 21 -25.05 9.95 9.63
N VAL A 22 -25.39 8.99 8.78
CA VAL A 22 -24.91 8.92 7.38
C VAL A 22 -25.35 10.18 6.64
N HIS A 23 -24.39 10.87 6.03
CA HIS A 23 -24.62 12.06 5.21
C HIS A 23 -24.54 11.76 3.71
N ASN A 24 -23.54 10.98 3.28
CA ASN A 24 -23.39 10.43 1.93
C ASN A 24 -22.58 9.14 1.98
N GLU A 25 -22.23 8.57 0.81
CA GLU A 25 -21.55 7.26 0.69
C GLU A 25 -20.21 7.14 1.43
N LYS A 26 -19.61 8.25 1.83
CA LYS A 26 -18.30 8.28 2.50
C LYS A 26 -18.23 9.21 3.71
N SER A 27 -19.36 9.77 4.16
CA SER A 27 -19.33 10.70 5.28
C SER A 27 -20.50 10.51 6.25
N LYS A 28 -20.26 10.90 7.52
CA LYS A 28 -21.27 11.03 8.55
C LYS A 28 -21.26 12.48 9.09
N HIS A 29 -22.44 12.97 9.44
CA HIS A 29 -22.65 14.30 9.99
C HIS A 29 -23.26 14.21 11.40
N CYS A 30 -22.80 15.07 12.28
CA CYS A 30 -23.33 15.19 13.63
C CYS A 30 -24.33 16.36 13.69
N SER A 31 -25.61 16.07 13.90
CA SER A 31 -26.66 17.11 14.02
C SER A 31 -26.53 17.94 15.31
N LYS A 32 -25.85 17.43 16.35
CA LYS A 32 -25.63 18.17 17.60
C LYS A 32 -24.55 19.26 17.50
N CYS A 33 -23.42 19.00 16.82
CA CYS A 33 -22.30 19.95 16.80
C CYS A 33 -21.87 20.41 15.40
N GLY A 34 -22.58 19.98 14.35
CA GLY A 34 -22.30 20.34 12.95
C GLY A 34 -21.05 19.68 12.34
N PHE A 35 -20.35 18.78 13.06
CA PHE A 35 -19.14 18.14 12.56
C PHE A 35 -19.48 17.12 11.47
N THR A 36 -18.78 17.20 10.35
CA THR A 36 -18.85 16.18 9.29
C THR A 36 -17.50 15.50 9.15
N TYR A 37 -17.51 14.17 9.20
CA TYR A 37 -16.32 13.34 8.98
C TYR A 37 -16.42 12.63 7.62
N TYR A 38 -15.37 12.75 6.83
CA TYR A 38 -15.22 12.08 5.54
C TYR A 38 -14.18 10.99 5.64
N GLN A 39 -14.51 9.78 5.17
CA GLN A 39 -13.53 8.74 4.93
C GLN A 39 -13.00 8.89 3.49
N ASN A 40 -11.78 9.37 3.36
CA ASN A 40 -11.06 9.37 2.09
C ASN A 40 -10.16 8.13 2.00
N PRO A 41 -9.81 7.66 0.79
CA PRO A 41 -8.81 6.62 0.64
C PRO A 41 -7.48 7.05 1.27
N SER A 42 -6.86 6.15 2.02
CA SER A 42 -5.49 6.33 2.50
C SER A 42 -4.52 6.18 1.34
N SER A 43 -3.45 6.97 1.33
CA SER A 43 -2.38 6.84 0.34
C SER A 43 -1.44 5.70 0.74
N ALA A 44 -1.15 4.80 -0.20
CA ALA A 44 -0.17 3.73 -0.04
C ALA A 44 0.75 3.68 -1.27
N THR A 45 1.94 3.15 -1.10
CA THR A 45 2.95 3.05 -2.15
C THR A 45 3.45 1.62 -2.31
N ALA A 46 3.89 1.25 -3.52
CA ALA A 46 4.56 -0.02 -3.82
C ALA A 46 5.61 0.20 -4.91
N ALA A 47 6.76 -0.47 -4.82
CA ALA A 47 7.86 -0.28 -5.75
C ALA A 47 8.21 -1.53 -6.54
N PHE A 48 8.32 -1.38 -7.85
CA PHE A 48 9.07 -2.30 -8.72
C PHE A 48 10.54 -1.86 -8.71
N ILE A 49 11.37 -2.54 -7.92
CA ILE A 49 12.80 -2.25 -7.83
C ILE A 49 13.54 -3.26 -8.70
N LEU A 50 14.26 -2.77 -9.71
CA LEU A 50 15.08 -3.62 -10.59
C LEU A 50 16.56 -3.43 -10.25
N ASN A 51 17.30 -4.55 -10.19
CA ASN A 51 18.76 -4.52 -10.13
C ASN A 51 19.40 -4.46 -11.52
N SER A 52 20.73 -4.38 -11.61
CA SER A 52 21.49 -4.34 -12.87
C SER A 52 21.31 -5.57 -13.76
N LYS A 53 20.82 -6.71 -13.20
CA LYS A 53 20.51 -7.93 -13.95
C LYS A 53 19.07 -7.97 -14.45
N GLY A 54 18.26 -6.96 -14.16
CA GLY A 54 16.83 -6.92 -14.48
C GLY A 54 15.97 -7.84 -13.60
N GLU A 55 16.45 -8.19 -12.41
CA GLU A 55 15.68 -8.94 -11.42
C GLU A 55 14.85 -8.01 -10.56
N LEU A 56 13.64 -8.42 -10.20
CA LEU A 56 12.70 -7.69 -9.36
C LEU A 56 12.93 -8.01 -7.88
N SER A 57 13.05 -6.96 -7.05
CA SER A 57 12.99 -7.12 -5.60
C SER A 57 11.57 -7.45 -5.16
N VAL A 58 11.45 -8.49 -4.33
CA VAL A 58 10.19 -8.85 -3.68
C VAL A 58 10.43 -9.07 -2.20
N VAL A 59 9.40 -8.80 -1.40
CA VAL A 59 9.38 -9.08 0.03
C VAL A 59 8.40 -10.21 0.32
N ARG A 60 8.63 -10.96 1.39
CA ARG A 60 7.67 -11.92 1.91
C ARG A 60 6.96 -11.29 3.09
N ARG A 61 5.64 -11.26 3.06
CA ARG A 61 4.83 -10.67 4.13
C ARG A 61 5.01 -11.43 5.45
N GLY A 62 5.39 -10.71 6.49
CA GLY A 62 5.51 -11.22 7.86
C GLY A 62 4.19 -11.22 8.64
N LYS A 63 3.24 -10.34 8.25
CA LYS A 63 1.97 -10.09 8.95
C LYS A 63 0.74 -10.31 8.07
N GLU A 64 -0.42 -10.47 8.72
CA GLU A 64 -1.72 -10.43 8.02
C GLU A 64 -2.06 -9.00 7.53
N PRO A 65 -2.87 -8.85 6.49
CA PRO A 65 -3.45 -9.89 5.63
C PRO A 65 -2.41 -10.53 4.68
N ALA A 66 -2.71 -11.74 4.24
CA ALA A 66 -1.91 -12.50 3.26
C ALA A 66 -0.48 -12.86 3.73
N LYS A 67 -0.28 -13.11 5.03
CA LYS A 67 1.00 -13.55 5.61
C LYS A 67 1.61 -14.72 4.83
N GLY A 68 2.93 -14.64 4.59
CA GLY A 68 3.71 -15.67 3.89
C GLY A 68 3.68 -15.58 2.36
N THR A 69 2.82 -14.75 1.76
CA THR A 69 2.83 -14.49 0.33
C THR A 69 3.89 -13.47 -0.07
N LEU A 70 4.15 -13.36 -1.38
CA LEU A 70 5.00 -12.29 -1.89
C LEU A 70 4.25 -10.96 -1.92
N ASP A 71 5.05 -9.90 -1.79
CA ASP A 71 4.63 -8.51 -1.90
C ASP A 71 5.72 -7.69 -2.59
N LEU A 72 5.41 -6.46 -2.95
CA LEU A 72 6.39 -5.45 -3.35
C LEU A 72 6.78 -4.63 -2.12
N PRO A 73 8.02 -4.13 -2.03
CA PRO A 73 8.38 -3.16 -1.01
C PRO A 73 7.46 -1.93 -1.07
N GLY A 74 6.99 -1.46 0.09
CA GLY A 74 6.12 -0.31 0.19
C GLY A 74 5.14 -0.37 1.36
N GLY A 75 4.45 0.74 1.62
CA GLY A 75 3.53 0.89 2.73
C GLY A 75 2.70 2.16 2.66
N PHE A 76 2.15 2.58 3.79
CA PHE A 76 1.37 3.80 3.88
C PHE A 76 2.27 5.05 3.82
N VAL A 77 1.76 6.08 3.15
CA VAL A 77 2.39 7.41 3.14
C VAL A 77 2.10 8.09 4.47
N ASP A 78 3.13 8.59 5.12
CA ASP A 78 3.01 9.31 6.38
C ASP A 78 2.50 10.75 6.22
N ASN A 79 2.07 11.36 7.33
CA ASN A 79 1.68 12.77 7.33
C ASN A 79 2.86 13.64 6.91
N TYR A 80 2.59 14.61 6.03
CA TYR A 80 3.57 15.57 5.49
C TYR A 80 4.62 14.96 4.54
N GLU A 81 4.40 13.76 4.07
CA GLU A 81 5.20 13.05 3.08
C GLU A 81 4.54 13.10 1.70
N SER A 82 5.33 13.23 0.63
CA SER A 82 4.84 12.93 -0.72
C SER A 82 4.89 11.42 -0.98
N GLY A 83 4.20 10.94 -2.03
CA GLY A 83 4.27 9.51 -2.40
C GLY A 83 5.69 9.06 -2.73
N GLU A 84 6.50 9.94 -3.36
CA GLU A 84 7.91 9.67 -3.66
C GLU A 84 8.76 9.58 -2.40
N GLN A 85 8.51 10.44 -1.40
CA GLN A 85 9.20 10.38 -0.11
C GLN A 85 8.83 9.11 0.65
N GLY A 86 7.53 8.79 0.70
CA GLY A 86 7.02 7.59 1.36
C GLY A 86 7.62 6.32 0.77
N ILE A 87 7.64 6.18 -0.56
CA ILE A 87 8.20 4.96 -1.15
C ILE A 87 9.70 4.83 -0.95
N ILE A 88 10.47 5.93 -0.95
CA ILE A 88 11.91 5.89 -0.65
C ILE A 88 12.16 5.44 0.80
N ARG A 89 11.39 5.96 1.77
CA ARG A 89 11.46 5.57 3.18
C ARG A 89 11.13 4.10 3.35
N GLU A 90 9.99 3.63 2.82
CA GLU A 90 9.54 2.23 2.93
C GLU A 90 10.56 1.25 2.32
N ILE A 91 11.13 1.57 1.14
CA ILE A 91 12.18 0.76 0.53
C ILE A 91 13.39 0.65 1.47
N LYS A 92 13.80 1.77 2.06
CA LYS A 92 14.93 1.77 3.01
C LYS A 92 14.66 0.95 4.25
N GLU A 93 13.46 1.08 4.83
CA GLU A 93 13.04 0.37 6.04
C GLU A 93 12.92 -1.14 5.82
N GLU A 94 12.31 -1.57 4.71
CA GLU A 94 12.05 -2.99 4.45
C GLU A 94 13.20 -3.75 3.80
N THR A 95 14.04 -3.06 3.00
CA THR A 95 15.05 -3.73 2.16
C THR A 95 16.48 -3.25 2.41
N GLY A 96 16.67 -2.16 3.16
CA GLY A 96 17.98 -1.52 3.38
C GLY A 96 18.52 -0.75 2.17
N LEU A 97 17.85 -0.78 1.00
CA LEU A 97 18.32 -0.12 -0.21
C LEU A 97 18.24 1.41 -0.10
N ASP A 98 19.23 2.09 -0.66
CA ASP A 98 19.21 3.54 -0.88
C ASP A 98 18.80 3.83 -2.32
N ILE A 99 17.58 4.34 -2.52
CA ILE A 99 17.03 4.69 -3.83
C ILE A 99 17.11 6.21 -4.02
N LYS A 100 17.67 6.66 -5.13
CA LYS A 100 17.84 8.08 -5.46
C LYS A 100 16.73 8.64 -6.34
N GLU A 101 16.19 7.81 -7.22
CA GLU A 101 15.18 8.22 -8.19
C GLU A 101 14.02 7.24 -8.20
N VAL A 102 12.82 7.78 -8.21
CA VAL A 102 11.58 7.02 -8.29
C VAL A 102 10.73 7.57 -9.43
N LYS A 103 10.19 6.69 -10.26
CA LYS A 103 9.29 7.05 -11.36
C LYS A 103 7.90 6.52 -11.08
N TYR A 104 6.92 7.43 -10.92
CA TYR A 104 5.51 7.05 -10.84
C TYR A 104 5.07 6.35 -12.12
N LEU A 105 4.35 5.23 -11.99
CA LEU A 105 3.81 4.46 -13.11
C LEU A 105 2.30 4.61 -13.23
N PHE A 106 1.58 4.20 -12.19
CA PHE A 106 0.11 4.19 -12.13
C PHE A 106 -0.37 4.02 -10.69
N SER A 107 -1.67 4.14 -10.48
CA SER A 107 -2.31 3.80 -9.20
C SER A 107 -3.46 2.84 -9.40
N ILE A 108 -3.78 2.09 -8.34
CA ILE A 108 -4.85 1.11 -8.28
C ILE A 108 -5.64 1.34 -7.00
N PRO A 109 -6.98 1.48 -7.05
CA PRO A 109 -7.80 1.51 -5.86
C PRO A 109 -7.84 0.13 -5.21
N ASN A 110 -7.78 0.09 -3.88
CA ASN A 110 -7.75 -1.17 -3.13
C ASN A 110 -8.61 -1.08 -1.87
N ILE A 111 -8.90 -2.23 -1.28
CA ILE A 111 -9.51 -2.36 0.04
C ILE A 111 -8.58 -3.21 0.89
N TYR A 112 -8.02 -2.60 1.91
CA TYR A 112 -7.12 -3.23 2.86
C TYR A 112 -7.87 -3.53 4.16
N ARG A 113 -8.05 -4.82 4.49
CA ARG A 113 -8.74 -5.23 5.72
C ARG A 113 -7.80 -5.10 6.91
N TYR A 114 -8.10 -4.17 7.80
CA TYR A 114 -7.30 -3.91 9.00
C TYR A 114 -8.17 -3.58 10.20
N SER A 115 -7.84 -4.14 11.36
CA SER A 115 -8.55 -3.90 12.64
C SER A 115 -10.09 -4.04 12.54
N GLY A 116 -10.57 -4.99 11.73
CA GLY A 116 -12.00 -5.22 11.54
C GLY A 116 -12.70 -4.24 10.59
N MET A 117 -11.96 -3.31 9.98
CA MET A 117 -12.46 -2.33 9.02
C MET A 117 -11.96 -2.60 7.61
N ASP A 118 -12.74 -2.19 6.62
CA ASP A 118 -12.32 -2.08 5.24
C ASP A 118 -11.73 -0.68 5.02
N ILE A 119 -10.40 -0.60 5.00
CA ILE A 119 -9.67 0.63 4.71
C ILE A 119 -9.55 0.75 3.20
N HIS A 120 -10.19 1.77 2.63
CA HIS A 120 -9.99 2.10 1.22
C HIS A 120 -8.62 2.74 1.05
N THR A 121 -7.82 2.25 0.09
CA THR A 121 -6.51 2.81 -0.24
C THR A 121 -6.43 3.18 -1.72
N LEU A 122 -5.54 4.11 -2.02
CA LEU A 122 -5.06 4.38 -3.37
C LEU A 122 -3.59 3.97 -3.40
N ASP A 123 -3.32 2.80 -3.96
CA ASP A 123 -1.99 2.22 -4.01
C ASP A 123 -1.26 2.78 -5.24
N MET A 124 -0.21 3.57 -5.02
CA MET A 124 0.61 4.21 -6.04
C MET A 124 1.84 3.34 -6.33
N PHE A 125 2.06 3.01 -7.59
CA PHE A 125 3.14 2.15 -8.03
C PHE A 125 4.27 2.95 -8.67
N TYR A 126 5.50 2.65 -8.24
CA TYR A 126 6.72 3.31 -8.69
C TYR A 126 7.71 2.31 -9.28
N LEU A 127 8.49 2.77 -10.25
CA LEU A 127 9.66 2.07 -10.77
C LEU A 127 10.92 2.71 -10.16
N CYS A 128 11.78 1.85 -9.64
CA CYS A 128 13.05 2.22 -9.03
C CYS A 128 14.17 1.32 -9.56
N HIS A 129 15.41 1.79 -9.48
CA HIS A 129 16.59 0.99 -9.80
C HIS A 129 17.53 0.98 -8.60
N ALA A 130 18.00 -0.21 -8.23
CA ALA A 130 19.03 -0.38 -7.23
C ALA A 130 20.42 -0.13 -7.85
N ASP A 131 21.33 0.45 -7.07
CA ASP A 131 22.72 0.62 -7.46
C ASP A 131 23.37 -0.76 -7.73
N GLU A 132 24.42 -0.79 -8.58
CA GLU A 132 25.12 -2.04 -8.92
C GLU A 132 25.75 -2.66 -7.66
N GLY A 133 25.52 -3.96 -7.46
CA GLY A 133 26.02 -4.70 -6.30
C GLY A 133 25.25 -4.43 -5.00
N ALA A 134 24.15 -3.70 -5.04
CA ALA A 134 23.34 -3.47 -3.85
C ALA A 134 22.79 -4.79 -3.29
N GLU A 135 23.05 -5.03 -2.00
CA GLU A 135 22.52 -6.16 -1.25
C GLU A 135 21.20 -5.78 -0.59
N ILE A 136 20.22 -6.68 -0.64
CA ILE A 136 18.94 -6.51 0.07
C ILE A 136 18.95 -7.29 1.37
N GLN A 137 18.43 -6.67 2.42
CA GLN A 137 18.30 -7.29 3.74
C GLN A 137 16.88 -7.07 4.23
N ALA A 138 16.20 -8.18 4.56
CA ALA A 138 14.87 -8.08 5.14
C ALA A 138 14.91 -7.41 6.50
N ALA A 139 14.07 -6.39 6.69
CA ALA A 139 13.94 -5.67 7.95
C ALA A 139 12.46 -5.28 8.16
N ASP A 140 12.12 -4.76 9.30
CA ASP A 140 10.80 -4.37 9.74
C ASP A 140 9.75 -5.49 9.53
N ASP A 141 8.70 -5.22 8.78
CA ASP A 141 7.56 -6.15 8.53
C ASP A 141 7.86 -7.20 7.46
N ALA A 142 8.97 -7.10 6.74
CA ALA A 142 9.40 -8.08 5.75
C ALA A 142 10.06 -9.30 6.41
N ALA A 143 9.43 -10.48 6.29
CA ALA A 143 10.01 -11.72 6.80
C ALA A 143 11.22 -12.21 5.98
N ALA A 144 11.33 -11.81 4.72
CA ALA A 144 12.44 -12.06 3.82
C ALA A 144 12.37 -11.14 2.61
N CYS A 145 13.54 -10.78 2.06
CA CYS A 145 13.67 -10.12 0.76
C CYS A 145 14.41 -11.01 -0.22
N SER A 146 14.11 -10.91 -1.51
CA SER A 146 14.81 -11.65 -2.56
C SER A 146 14.73 -10.96 -3.92
N TRP A 147 15.75 -11.16 -4.75
CA TRP A 147 15.72 -10.83 -6.16
C TRP A 147 15.14 -12.00 -6.95
N ILE A 148 14.18 -11.74 -7.83
CA ILE A 148 13.56 -12.76 -8.70
C ILE A 148 13.66 -12.30 -10.15
N PRO A 149 14.21 -13.12 -11.06
CA PRO A 149 14.18 -12.82 -12.50
C PRO A 149 12.75 -12.58 -12.97
N LEU A 150 12.51 -11.55 -13.80
CA LEU A 150 11.16 -11.17 -14.24
C LEU A 150 10.38 -12.34 -14.87
N ARG A 151 11.07 -13.25 -15.58
CA ARG A 151 10.48 -14.48 -16.16
C ARG A 151 9.96 -15.49 -15.12
N GLU A 152 10.41 -15.37 -13.86
CA GLU A 152 10.04 -16.25 -12.73
C GLU A 152 9.07 -15.58 -11.77
N VAL A 153 8.57 -14.39 -12.12
CA VAL A 153 7.54 -13.68 -11.37
C VAL A 153 6.17 -14.26 -11.72
N TYR A 154 5.61 -15.03 -10.81
CA TYR A 154 4.27 -15.62 -10.93
C TYR A 154 3.29 -14.80 -10.10
N ILE A 155 2.29 -14.21 -10.76
CA ILE A 155 1.31 -13.27 -10.18
C ILE A 155 0.55 -13.89 -9.00
N GLU A 156 0.26 -15.20 -9.06
CA GLU A 156 -0.48 -15.96 -8.06
C GLU A 156 0.25 -16.06 -6.71
N ARG A 157 1.55 -15.80 -6.69
CA ARG A 157 2.34 -15.80 -5.44
C ARG A 157 2.15 -14.54 -4.61
N PHE A 158 1.57 -13.48 -5.17
CA PHE A 158 1.28 -12.23 -4.47
C PHE A 158 -0.10 -12.28 -3.82
N GLY A 159 -0.18 -11.98 -2.54
CA GLY A 159 -1.41 -12.17 -1.77
C GLY A 159 -2.43 -11.04 -1.90
N LEU A 160 -1.97 -9.80 -2.05
CA LEU A 160 -2.82 -8.62 -2.09
C LEU A 160 -3.35 -8.36 -3.51
N HIS A 161 -4.62 -7.96 -3.61
CA HIS A 161 -5.29 -7.79 -4.90
C HIS A 161 -4.63 -6.70 -5.76
N SER A 162 -4.40 -5.52 -5.20
CA SER A 162 -3.78 -4.40 -5.93
C SER A 162 -2.36 -4.73 -6.38
N ILE A 163 -1.60 -5.45 -5.55
CA ILE A 163 -0.24 -5.88 -5.88
C ILE A 163 -0.26 -6.85 -7.05
N ARG A 164 -1.14 -7.85 -7.04
CA ARG A 164 -1.30 -8.78 -8.18
C ARG A 164 -1.63 -8.05 -9.48
N GLU A 165 -2.59 -7.12 -9.41
CA GLU A 165 -2.97 -6.31 -10.57
C GLU A 165 -1.81 -5.40 -11.02
N GLY A 166 -1.09 -4.79 -10.08
CA GLY A 166 0.09 -3.98 -10.36
C GLY A 166 1.20 -4.77 -11.03
N VAL A 167 1.54 -5.95 -10.49
CA VAL A 167 2.53 -6.87 -11.08
C VAL A 167 2.12 -7.30 -12.47
N HIS A 168 0.84 -7.64 -12.68
CA HIS A 168 0.33 -7.98 -14.01
C HIS A 168 0.54 -6.84 -15.02
N ARG A 169 0.15 -5.60 -14.67
CA ARG A 169 0.34 -4.43 -15.54
C ARG A 169 1.82 -4.17 -15.82
N PHE A 170 2.66 -4.27 -14.80
CA PHE A 170 4.10 -4.06 -14.94
C PHE A 170 4.73 -5.07 -15.90
N LEU A 171 4.40 -6.35 -15.78
CA LEU A 171 4.91 -7.40 -16.68
C LEU A 171 4.44 -7.23 -18.13
N LEU A 172 3.25 -6.67 -18.35
CA LEU A 172 2.77 -6.34 -19.71
C LEU A 172 3.54 -5.17 -20.34
N LEU A 173 3.97 -4.19 -19.54
CA LEU A 173 4.74 -3.03 -20.01
C LEU A 173 6.21 -3.37 -20.31
N ASN A 174 6.72 -4.50 -19.79
CA ASN A 174 8.12 -4.93 -19.91
C ASN A 174 8.32 -6.22 -20.74
N ARG A 175 7.32 -6.56 -21.57
CA ARG A 175 7.39 -7.66 -22.56
C ARG A 175 7.99 -7.23 -23.87
#